data_b6fb6603641083c4e1e0b634e4fbd853
#
_entry.id   b6fb6603641083c4e1e0b634e4fbd853
#
_cell.length_a   1.000
_cell.length_b   1.000
_cell.length_c   1.000
_cell.angle_alpha   90.00
_cell.angle_beta   90.00
_cell.angle_gamma   90.00
#
_symmetry.space_group_name_H-M   'P 1'
#
loop_
_entity.id
_entity.type
_entity.pdbx_description
1 polymer ?
#
loop_
_entity_poly.entity_id
_entity_poly.type
_entity_poly.pdbx_seq_one_letter_code
_entity_poly.pdbx_strand_id
1 'polypeptide(L)'
;MPCFPLGLSYVASSLKEKGHRVEVTDLFDTDEIEPALEEKIKKFVPALIGISIRNIDNQDPFNQEIYLPHIKSAVDICRKYSSAPVVLGGAGYSIFPYALLSYVKGDYGIAGEGEFVLCEMAEIFEKGLSVTEIPGVISLSAAKTEKIFPVHNFISSPVPALNLFNIGKYADKNPMSFQCKRGCAMKCIYCTNPLIEGRKLRIRPLAVVADEIEIFHKNYGIKNFFFVDSNFNYPSEYAMSLSKEIISRK
;
A
#
# COMPACT_ATOMS: atom_id res chain seq x y z
N MET A 1 -4.21 -6.27 -16.13
CA MET A 1 -3.27 -5.16 -16.35
C MET A 1 -2.47 -4.90 -15.07
N PRO A 2 -1.14 -4.90 -15.12
CA PRO A 2 -0.35 -4.58 -13.93
C PRO A 2 -0.55 -3.11 -13.56
N CYS A 3 -0.90 -2.88 -12.29
CA CYS A 3 -1.00 -1.54 -11.74
C CYS A 3 0.15 -1.32 -10.77
N PHE A 4 0.82 -0.18 -10.85
CA PHE A 4 1.87 0.20 -9.92
C PHE A 4 1.38 0.11 -8.47
N PRO A 5 2.14 -0.54 -7.56
CA PRO A 5 1.75 -0.75 -6.17
C PRO A 5 1.94 0.52 -5.32
N LEU A 6 1.17 1.57 -5.64
CA LEU A 6 1.29 2.92 -5.08
C LEU A 6 1.25 2.93 -3.54
N GLY A 7 0.32 2.18 -2.93
CA GLY A 7 0.24 2.09 -1.47
C GLY A 7 1.51 1.52 -0.84
N LEU A 8 2.10 0.46 -1.43
CA LEU A 8 3.35 -0.11 -0.96
C LEU A 8 4.52 0.89 -1.11
N SER A 9 4.52 1.66 -2.19
CA SER A 9 5.57 2.67 -2.42
C SER A 9 5.51 3.83 -1.42
N TYR A 10 4.32 4.23 -0.96
CA TYR A 10 4.16 5.19 0.14
C TYR A 10 4.67 4.63 1.47
N VAL A 11 4.31 3.39 1.80
CA VAL A 11 4.80 2.71 3.02
C VAL A 11 6.33 2.61 3.01
N ALA A 12 6.92 2.19 1.89
CA ALA A 12 8.36 2.10 1.74
C ALA A 12 9.05 3.46 1.90
N SER A 13 8.46 4.53 1.35
CA SER A 13 8.98 5.89 1.50
C SER A 13 8.93 6.37 2.94
N SER A 14 7.81 6.16 3.64
CA SER A 14 7.66 6.54 5.05
C SER A 14 8.70 5.86 5.96
N LEU A 15 8.95 4.57 5.74
CA LEU A 15 10.00 3.85 6.47
C LEU A 15 11.40 4.40 6.18
N LYS A 16 11.70 4.74 4.91
CA LYS A 16 13.00 5.35 4.55
C LYS A 16 13.19 6.72 5.17
N GLU A 17 12.15 7.56 5.23
CA GLU A 17 12.20 8.86 5.91
C GLU A 17 12.46 8.73 7.42
N LYS A 18 12.03 7.63 8.03
CA LYS A 18 12.31 7.29 9.43
C LYS A 18 13.70 6.68 9.63
N GLY A 19 14.49 6.54 8.57
CA GLY A 19 15.87 6.03 8.64
C GLY A 19 15.99 4.51 8.54
N HIS A 20 14.88 3.79 8.32
CA HIS A 20 14.95 2.34 8.12
C HIS A 20 15.52 2.00 6.74
N ARG A 21 16.31 0.92 6.69
CA ARG A 21 16.73 0.31 5.43
C ARG A 21 15.58 -0.51 4.86
N VAL A 22 15.17 -0.22 3.63
CA VAL A 22 14.00 -0.83 2.98
C VAL A 22 14.40 -1.46 1.66
N GLU A 23 14.00 -2.71 1.45
CA GLU A 23 14.05 -3.41 0.17
C GLU A 23 12.64 -3.83 -0.23
N VAL A 24 12.36 -3.81 -1.52
CA VAL A 24 11.08 -4.27 -2.08
C VAL A 24 11.34 -5.46 -3.01
N THR A 25 10.54 -6.51 -2.86
CA THR A 25 10.41 -7.57 -3.86
C THR A 25 9.06 -7.44 -4.51
N ASP A 26 9.07 -7.03 -5.78
CA ASP A 26 7.87 -6.92 -6.57
C ASP A 26 7.60 -8.27 -7.25
N LEU A 27 6.63 -9.01 -6.74
CA LEU A 27 6.30 -10.35 -7.24
C LEU A 27 5.72 -10.33 -8.66
N PHE A 28 5.33 -9.16 -9.15
CA PHE A 28 4.97 -8.99 -10.56
C PHE A 28 6.19 -9.04 -11.49
N ASP A 29 7.38 -8.80 -10.96
CA ASP A 29 8.64 -8.70 -11.71
C ASP A 29 9.37 -10.06 -11.85
N THR A 30 8.81 -11.13 -11.30
CA THR A 30 9.44 -12.46 -11.31
C THR A 30 8.46 -13.57 -11.68
N ASP A 31 8.94 -14.52 -12.51
CA ASP A 31 8.22 -15.74 -12.83
C ASP A 31 8.42 -16.83 -11.76
N GLU A 32 9.49 -16.72 -10.95
CA GLU A 32 9.87 -17.65 -9.91
C GLU A 32 9.88 -17.00 -8.53
N ILE A 33 8.74 -17.08 -7.84
CA ILE A 33 8.50 -16.36 -6.57
C ILE A 33 9.45 -16.83 -5.47
N GLU A 34 9.62 -18.15 -5.29
CA GLU A 34 10.43 -18.70 -4.19
C GLU A 34 11.91 -18.31 -4.30
N PRO A 35 12.61 -18.51 -5.43
CA PRO A 35 14.00 -18.07 -5.60
C PRO A 35 14.19 -16.56 -5.38
N ALA A 36 13.26 -15.74 -5.87
CA ALA A 36 13.33 -14.29 -5.72
C ALA A 36 13.21 -13.86 -4.26
N LEU A 37 12.29 -14.46 -3.50
CA LEU A 37 12.12 -14.18 -2.08
C LEU A 37 13.30 -14.73 -1.26
N GLU A 38 13.76 -15.95 -1.55
CA GLU A 38 14.90 -16.57 -0.89
C GLU A 38 16.16 -15.71 -1.00
N GLU A 39 16.53 -15.30 -2.22
CA GLU A 39 17.69 -14.45 -2.47
C GLU A 39 17.61 -13.14 -1.69
N LYS A 40 16.46 -12.44 -1.79
CA LYS A 40 16.25 -11.16 -1.11
C LYS A 40 16.31 -11.31 0.40
N ILE A 41 15.63 -12.29 0.97
CA ILE A 41 15.61 -12.52 2.43
C ILE A 41 17.00 -12.84 2.95
N LYS A 42 17.74 -13.74 2.30
CA LYS A 42 19.09 -14.12 2.72
C LYS A 42 20.09 -12.95 2.61
N LYS A 43 19.98 -12.14 1.57
CA LYS A 43 20.88 -11.01 1.34
C LYS A 43 20.57 -9.81 2.26
N PHE A 44 19.28 -9.50 2.46
CA PHE A 44 18.84 -8.34 3.21
C PHE A 44 18.80 -8.60 4.73
N VAL A 45 18.51 -9.83 5.14
CA VAL A 45 18.32 -10.26 6.54
C VAL A 45 17.30 -9.32 7.24
N PRO A 46 16.01 -9.35 6.86
CA PRO A 46 15.03 -8.42 7.37
C PRO A 46 14.75 -8.62 8.86
N ALA A 47 14.57 -7.54 9.61
CA ALA A 47 14.02 -7.56 10.97
C ALA A 47 12.48 -7.59 10.96
N LEU A 48 11.86 -7.20 9.84
CA LEU A 48 10.41 -7.18 9.62
C LEU A 48 10.11 -7.47 8.15
N ILE A 49 9.07 -8.25 7.86
CA ILE A 49 8.60 -8.53 6.50
C ILE A 49 7.18 -8.00 6.35
N GLY A 50 6.97 -7.05 5.44
CA GLY A 50 5.65 -6.52 5.10
C GLY A 50 5.13 -7.14 3.80
N ILE A 51 3.88 -7.61 3.78
CA ILE A 51 3.22 -8.13 2.57
C ILE A 51 1.98 -7.29 2.27
N SER A 52 1.97 -6.64 1.10
CA SER A 52 0.86 -5.82 0.65
C SER A 52 -0.12 -6.64 -0.20
N ILE A 53 -1.32 -6.85 0.32
CA ILE A 53 -2.43 -7.55 -0.34
C ILE A 53 -3.35 -6.49 -0.96
N ARG A 54 -3.22 -6.28 -2.27
CA ARG A 54 -4.05 -5.32 -2.99
C ARG A 54 -5.44 -5.89 -3.28
N ASN A 55 -5.48 -7.09 -3.86
CA ASN A 55 -6.70 -7.79 -4.25
C ASN A 55 -6.67 -9.21 -3.68
N ILE A 56 -7.83 -9.76 -3.38
CA ILE A 56 -8.00 -11.16 -2.95
C ILE A 56 -8.42 -12.07 -4.11
N ASP A 57 -8.93 -11.47 -5.19
CA ASP A 57 -9.36 -12.13 -6.42
C ASP A 57 -9.21 -11.19 -7.64
N ASN A 58 -9.52 -11.69 -8.83
CA ASN A 58 -9.51 -10.92 -10.08
C ASN A 58 -10.78 -10.09 -10.32
N GLN A 59 -11.78 -10.16 -9.44
CA GLN A 59 -13.09 -9.48 -9.55
C GLN A 59 -13.88 -9.84 -10.83
N ASP A 60 -13.59 -10.96 -11.47
CA ASP A 60 -14.34 -11.47 -12.62
C ASP A 60 -15.37 -12.51 -12.16
N PRO A 61 -16.70 -12.21 -12.23
CA PRO A 61 -17.72 -13.13 -11.76
C PRO A 61 -17.90 -14.36 -12.66
N PHE A 62 -17.39 -14.35 -13.88
CA PHE A 62 -17.52 -15.44 -14.85
C PHE A 62 -16.30 -16.35 -14.89
N ASN A 63 -15.13 -15.82 -14.56
CA ASN A 63 -13.86 -16.56 -14.50
C ASN A 63 -13.10 -16.16 -13.24
N GLN A 64 -13.65 -16.57 -12.09
CA GLN A 64 -13.10 -16.19 -10.79
C GLN A 64 -11.74 -16.85 -10.53
N GLU A 65 -10.74 -16.03 -10.27
CA GLU A 65 -9.42 -16.44 -9.82
C GLU A 65 -9.14 -15.87 -8.42
N ILE A 66 -8.87 -16.75 -7.47
CA ILE A 66 -8.62 -16.40 -6.06
C ILE A 66 -7.11 -16.35 -5.82
N TYR A 67 -6.59 -15.22 -5.34
CA TYR A 67 -5.16 -15.01 -5.10
C TYR A 67 -4.67 -15.44 -3.72
N LEU A 68 -5.59 -15.81 -2.81
CA LEU A 68 -5.24 -16.19 -1.43
C LEU A 68 -4.24 -17.35 -1.31
N PRO A 69 -4.29 -18.41 -2.15
CA PRO A 69 -3.27 -19.48 -2.12
C PRO A 69 -1.88 -18.95 -2.45
N HIS A 70 -1.74 -18.02 -3.41
CA HIS A 70 -0.45 -17.40 -3.78
C HIS A 70 0.08 -16.53 -2.65
N ILE A 71 -0.78 -15.76 -2.00
CA ILE A 71 -0.42 -14.93 -0.85
C ILE A 71 0.06 -15.81 0.31
N LYS A 72 -0.66 -16.91 0.59
CA LYS A 72 -0.26 -17.87 1.62
C LYS A 72 1.10 -18.51 1.30
N SER A 73 1.31 -18.94 0.06
CA SER A 73 2.59 -19.46 -0.38
C SER A 73 3.73 -18.46 -0.16
N ALA A 74 3.54 -17.19 -0.47
CA ALA A 74 4.54 -16.15 -0.21
C ALA A 74 4.88 -16.03 1.29
N VAL A 75 3.87 -16.10 2.17
CA VAL A 75 4.08 -16.09 3.63
C VAL A 75 4.87 -17.35 4.07
N ASP A 76 4.49 -18.53 3.57
CA ASP A 76 5.16 -19.79 3.91
C ASP A 76 6.64 -19.77 3.46
N ILE A 77 6.93 -19.20 2.29
CA ILE A 77 8.30 -18.99 1.78
C ILE A 77 9.07 -18.02 2.70
N CYS A 78 8.48 -16.89 3.07
CA CYS A 78 9.12 -15.95 3.99
C CYS A 78 9.50 -16.62 5.31
N ARG A 79 8.61 -17.43 5.88
CA ARG A 79 8.88 -18.19 7.12
C ARG A 79 9.93 -19.28 6.97
N LYS A 80 10.08 -19.88 5.78
CA LYS A 80 11.11 -20.88 5.50
C LYS A 80 12.53 -20.27 5.60
N TYR A 81 12.67 -19.00 5.21
CA TYR A 81 13.98 -18.36 5.10
C TYR A 81 14.25 -17.27 6.15
N SER A 82 13.26 -16.91 6.98
CA SER A 82 13.39 -15.87 8.02
C SER A 82 12.51 -16.14 9.23
N SER A 83 13.02 -15.78 10.41
CA SER A 83 12.25 -15.72 11.66
C SER A 83 11.64 -14.33 11.91
N ALA A 84 11.84 -13.36 11.01
CA ALA A 84 11.27 -12.02 11.14
C ALA A 84 9.74 -12.07 11.14
N PRO A 85 9.06 -11.24 11.95
CA PRO A 85 7.61 -11.18 11.95
C PRO A 85 7.07 -10.73 10.58
N VAL A 86 5.99 -11.39 10.15
CA VAL A 86 5.29 -11.11 8.88
C VAL A 86 4.06 -10.27 9.17
N VAL A 87 4.04 -9.06 8.62
CA VAL A 87 2.94 -8.08 8.73
C VAL A 87 2.19 -7.99 7.42
N LEU A 88 0.88 -8.22 7.47
CA LEU A 88 0.00 -8.11 6.31
C LEU A 88 -0.63 -6.71 6.24
N GLY A 89 -0.84 -6.18 5.06
CA GLY A 89 -1.51 -4.91 4.85
C GLY A 89 -2.09 -4.78 3.45
N GLY A 90 -2.55 -3.57 3.12
CA GLY A 90 -3.08 -3.23 1.81
C GLY A 90 -4.61 -3.24 1.73
N ALA A 91 -5.14 -2.77 0.59
CA ALA A 91 -6.58 -2.56 0.39
C ALA A 91 -7.39 -3.85 0.54
N GLY A 92 -6.95 -4.95 -0.11
CA GLY A 92 -7.61 -6.25 -0.01
C GLY A 92 -7.58 -6.83 1.40
N TYR A 93 -6.44 -6.66 2.11
CA TYR A 93 -6.33 -7.08 3.50
C TYR A 93 -7.33 -6.34 4.40
N SER A 94 -7.48 -5.03 4.21
CA SER A 94 -8.32 -4.17 5.05
C SER A 94 -9.81 -4.51 5.02
N ILE A 95 -10.28 -5.23 3.99
CA ILE A 95 -11.69 -5.65 3.87
C ILE A 95 -12.01 -6.80 4.86
N PHE A 96 -11.12 -7.80 4.97
CA PHE A 96 -11.32 -8.98 5.79
C PHE A 96 -10.10 -9.30 6.69
N PRO A 97 -9.66 -8.36 7.56
CA PRO A 97 -8.35 -8.43 8.17
C PRO A 97 -8.14 -9.66 9.07
N TYR A 98 -9.12 -10.02 9.91
CA TYR A 98 -8.99 -11.20 10.79
C TYR A 98 -9.02 -12.52 10.03
N ALA A 99 -9.90 -12.64 9.03
CA ALA A 99 -10.02 -13.85 8.24
C ALA A 99 -8.74 -14.09 7.43
N LEU A 100 -8.21 -13.04 6.80
CA LEU A 100 -6.99 -13.14 6.02
C LEU A 100 -5.76 -13.42 6.90
N LEU A 101 -5.63 -12.74 8.04
CA LEU A 101 -4.52 -12.99 8.96
C LEU A 101 -4.51 -14.45 9.44
N SER A 102 -5.68 -14.99 9.79
CA SER A 102 -5.84 -16.39 10.20
C SER A 102 -5.53 -17.37 9.06
N TYR A 103 -6.02 -17.10 7.85
CA TYR A 103 -5.84 -18.00 6.70
C TYR A 103 -4.39 -18.08 6.25
N VAL A 104 -3.72 -16.94 6.06
CA VAL A 104 -2.34 -16.90 5.56
C VAL A 104 -1.30 -17.09 6.66
N LYS A 105 -1.71 -17.07 7.95
CA LYS A 105 -0.85 -17.23 9.12
C LYS A 105 0.24 -16.15 9.24
N GLY A 106 -0.08 -14.89 8.94
CA GLY A 106 0.76 -13.74 9.30
C GLY A 106 0.82 -13.55 10.82
N ASP A 107 1.81 -12.83 11.31
CA ASP A 107 1.92 -12.55 12.77
C ASP A 107 1.03 -11.38 13.16
N TYR A 108 1.03 -10.35 12.32
CA TYR A 108 0.26 -9.13 12.50
C TYR A 108 -0.35 -8.68 11.17
N GLY A 109 -1.30 -7.76 11.26
CA GLY A 109 -1.81 -7.07 10.10
C GLY A 109 -2.13 -5.62 10.39
N ILE A 110 -2.16 -4.79 9.34
CA ILE A 110 -2.54 -3.38 9.41
C ILE A 110 -3.79 -3.19 8.57
N ALA A 111 -4.90 -2.85 9.21
CA ALA A 111 -6.14 -2.51 8.53
C ALA A 111 -6.21 -1.00 8.27
N GLY A 112 -6.38 -0.60 7.02
CA GLY A 112 -6.36 0.79 6.57
C GLY A 112 -4.99 1.24 6.08
N GLU A 113 -4.60 2.46 6.46
CA GLU A 113 -3.38 3.12 5.98
C GLU A 113 -2.15 2.64 6.75
N GLY A 114 -1.17 2.10 6.04
CA GLY A 114 0.00 1.47 6.64
C GLY A 114 1.21 2.38 6.84
N GLU A 115 1.24 3.56 6.21
CA GLU A 115 2.44 4.41 6.11
C GLU A 115 3.02 4.77 7.48
N PHE A 116 2.17 5.19 8.41
CA PHE A 116 2.59 5.59 9.75
C PHE A 116 2.58 4.43 10.74
N VAL A 117 1.57 3.55 10.62
CA VAL A 117 1.41 2.40 11.53
C VAL A 117 2.59 1.45 11.43
N LEU A 118 3.07 1.15 10.21
CA LEU A 118 4.22 0.26 10.04
C LEU A 118 5.53 0.89 10.55
N CYS A 119 5.68 2.22 10.42
CA CYS A 119 6.81 2.93 11.02
C CYS A 119 6.80 2.82 12.55
N GLU A 120 5.64 3.06 13.18
CA GLU A 120 5.48 2.93 14.63
C GLU A 120 5.73 1.48 15.09
N MET A 121 5.21 0.49 14.34
CA MET A 121 5.50 -0.92 14.61
C MET A 121 7.00 -1.22 14.56
N ALA A 122 7.70 -0.73 13.55
CA ALA A 122 9.14 -0.95 13.40
C ALA A 122 9.92 -0.36 14.60
N GLU A 123 9.61 0.88 14.99
CA GLU A 123 10.23 1.55 16.15
C GLU A 123 9.96 0.81 17.47
N ILE A 124 8.78 0.21 17.62
CA ILE A 124 8.39 -0.55 18.83
C ILE A 124 9.06 -1.93 18.82
N PHE A 125 9.13 -2.62 17.68
CA PHE A 125 9.87 -3.87 17.56
C PHE A 125 11.36 -3.73 17.86
N GLU A 126 12.01 -2.64 17.43
CA GLU A 126 13.41 -2.34 17.78
C GLU A 126 13.62 -2.22 19.29
N LYS A 127 12.61 -1.82 20.04
CA LYS A 127 12.64 -1.71 21.52
C LYS A 127 12.25 -3.02 22.22
N GLY A 128 11.88 -4.07 21.46
CA GLY A 128 11.42 -5.35 22.01
C GLY A 128 10.06 -5.26 22.71
N LEU A 129 9.21 -4.27 22.38
CA LEU A 129 7.91 -4.05 23.00
C LEU A 129 6.77 -4.62 22.16
N SER A 130 5.59 -4.77 22.78
CA SER A 130 4.38 -5.26 22.09
C SER A 130 3.78 -4.18 21.19
N VAL A 131 3.35 -4.58 20.00
CA VAL A 131 2.71 -3.72 18.99
C VAL A 131 1.20 -3.82 18.98
N THR A 132 0.60 -4.66 19.83
CA THR A 132 -0.86 -4.95 19.80
C THR A 132 -1.74 -3.78 20.22
N GLU A 133 -1.16 -2.80 20.90
CA GLU A 133 -1.86 -1.58 21.35
C GLU A 133 -1.87 -0.46 20.30
N ILE A 134 -1.15 -0.62 19.19
CA ILE A 134 -1.11 0.39 18.12
C ILE A 134 -2.47 0.38 17.39
N PRO A 135 -3.17 1.51 17.27
CA PRO A 135 -4.42 1.59 16.53
C PRO A 135 -4.25 1.15 15.07
N GLY A 136 -5.13 0.27 14.60
CA GLY A 136 -5.05 -0.30 13.25
C GLY A 136 -4.24 -1.59 13.14
N VAL A 137 -3.46 -1.96 14.16
CA VAL A 137 -2.79 -3.26 14.21
C VAL A 137 -3.78 -4.35 14.60
N ILE A 138 -3.77 -5.43 13.85
CA ILE A 138 -4.56 -6.63 14.07
C ILE A 138 -3.64 -7.78 14.49
N SER A 139 -4.00 -8.44 15.58
CA SER A 139 -3.37 -9.69 16.05
C SER A 139 -4.45 -10.70 16.41
N LEU A 140 -4.16 -12.00 16.18
CA LEU A 140 -5.07 -13.06 16.56
C LEU A 140 -5.04 -13.37 18.08
N SER A 141 -3.97 -12.95 18.76
CA SER A 141 -3.80 -13.13 20.21
C SER A 141 -4.45 -12.01 21.04
N ALA A 142 -4.73 -10.86 20.43
CA ALA A 142 -5.40 -9.75 21.11
C ALA A 142 -6.93 -9.84 20.97
N ALA A 143 -7.65 -9.21 21.89
CA ALA A 143 -9.10 -9.06 21.77
C ALA A 143 -9.44 -8.36 20.45
N LYS A 144 -10.54 -8.80 19.80
CA LYS A 144 -11.00 -8.13 18.58
C LYS A 144 -11.40 -6.70 18.93
N THR A 145 -10.57 -5.75 18.54
CA THR A 145 -10.90 -4.33 18.63
C THR A 145 -11.90 -3.97 17.53
N GLU A 146 -12.81 -3.05 17.82
CA GLU A 146 -13.57 -2.40 16.75
C GLU A 146 -12.60 -1.79 15.76
N LYS A 147 -12.92 -1.88 14.45
CA LYS A 147 -12.07 -1.36 13.36
C LYS A 147 -11.86 0.14 13.54
N ILE A 148 -10.82 0.53 14.25
CA ILE A 148 -10.36 1.91 14.29
C ILE A 148 -9.37 2.03 13.15
N PHE A 149 -9.83 2.58 12.03
CA PHE A 149 -8.92 2.97 10.96
C PHE A 149 -8.19 4.23 11.42
N PRO A 150 -6.86 4.19 11.64
CA PRO A 150 -6.13 5.41 11.95
C PRO A 150 -6.26 6.35 10.75
N VAL A 151 -6.86 7.50 11.00
CA VAL A 151 -6.95 8.57 9.99
C VAL A 151 -5.69 9.41 10.11
N HIS A 152 -4.66 9.02 9.39
CA HIS A 152 -3.43 9.81 9.32
C HIS A 152 -3.60 11.02 8.39
N ASN A 153 -2.71 11.98 8.56
CA ASN A 153 -2.69 13.15 7.70
C ASN A 153 -2.07 12.78 6.35
N PHE A 154 -2.90 12.37 5.40
CA PHE A 154 -2.49 12.04 4.03
C PHE A 154 -1.75 13.19 3.32
N ILE A 155 -1.96 14.43 3.78
CA ILE A 155 -1.28 15.63 3.25
C ILE A 155 0.24 15.54 3.46
N SER A 156 0.68 14.95 4.55
CA SER A 156 2.09 14.78 4.91
C SER A 156 2.69 13.44 4.47
N SER A 157 2.00 12.69 3.62
CA SER A 157 2.60 11.47 3.04
C SER A 157 3.80 11.84 2.16
N PRO A 158 4.91 11.10 2.28
CA PRO A 158 6.10 11.35 1.46
C PRO A 158 5.83 11.06 -0.02
N VAL A 159 6.72 11.53 -0.88
CA VAL A 159 6.70 11.14 -2.31
C VAL A 159 6.93 9.62 -2.41
N PRO A 160 6.15 8.89 -3.22
CA PRO A 160 6.30 7.44 -3.36
C PRO A 160 7.73 7.02 -3.75
N ALA A 161 8.24 5.96 -3.14
CA ALA A 161 9.60 5.46 -3.37
C ALA A 161 9.72 4.70 -4.70
N LEU A 162 9.58 5.40 -5.84
CA LEU A 162 9.61 4.80 -7.18
C LEU A 162 10.93 4.10 -7.48
N ASN A 163 12.03 4.57 -6.92
CA ASN A 163 13.37 4.02 -7.10
C ASN A 163 13.56 2.60 -6.54
N LEU A 164 12.59 2.08 -5.79
CA LEU A 164 12.60 0.69 -5.31
C LEU A 164 11.90 -0.29 -6.27
N PHE A 165 11.35 0.21 -7.39
CA PHE A 165 10.57 -0.57 -8.34
C PHE A 165 11.15 -0.45 -9.76
N ASN A 166 10.90 -1.46 -10.57
CA ASN A 166 11.19 -1.39 -12.01
C ASN A 166 10.07 -0.62 -12.73
N ILE A 167 10.22 0.70 -12.77
CA ILE A 167 9.18 1.61 -13.29
C ILE A 167 8.86 1.34 -14.76
N GLY A 168 9.83 0.94 -15.59
CA GLY A 168 9.60 0.64 -17.00
C GLY A 168 8.54 -0.44 -17.23
N LYS A 169 8.47 -1.44 -16.37
CA LYS A 169 7.43 -2.49 -16.44
C LYS A 169 6.00 -1.98 -16.27
N TYR A 170 5.84 -0.86 -15.57
CA TYR A 170 4.54 -0.24 -15.32
C TYR A 170 4.26 0.89 -16.33
N ALA A 171 5.16 1.84 -16.46
CA ALA A 171 4.95 3.07 -17.22
C ALA A 171 4.89 2.86 -18.73
N ASP A 172 5.58 1.87 -19.27
CA ASP A 172 5.61 1.59 -20.72
C ASP A 172 4.29 1.02 -21.24
N LYS A 173 3.54 0.33 -20.39
CA LYS A 173 2.31 -0.38 -20.78
C LYS A 173 1.04 0.28 -20.28
N ASN A 174 1.12 1.06 -19.21
CA ASN A 174 -0.06 1.61 -18.53
C ASN A 174 0.23 3.01 -17.99
N PRO A 175 -0.82 3.84 -17.80
CA PRO A 175 -0.68 5.07 -17.04
C PRO A 175 -0.21 4.78 -15.61
N MET A 176 0.73 5.60 -15.10
CA MET A 176 1.20 5.49 -13.72
C MET A 176 0.09 5.88 -12.75
N SER A 177 -0.13 5.03 -11.75
CA SER A 177 -1.11 5.30 -10.69
C SER A 177 -0.69 6.49 -9.85
N PHE A 178 -1.65 7.41 -9.60
CA PHE A 178 -1.44 8.61 -8.81
C PHE A 178 -2.63 8.87 -7.89
N GLN A 179 -2.40 9.43 -6.70
CA GLN A 179 -3.48 9.68 -5.73
C GLN A 179 -3.41 11.10 -5.17
N CYS A 180 -4.47 11.86 -5.34
CA CYS A 180 -4.58 13.22 -4.81
C CYS A 180 -5.55 13.35 -3.65
N LYS A 181 -6.40 12.34 -3.42
CA LYS A 181 -7.38 12.33 -2.34
C LYS A 181 -7.53 10.93 -1.76
N ARG A 182 -7.91 10.85 -0.48
CA ARG A 182 -8.36 9.63 0.19
C ARG A 182 -9.68 9.83 0.89
N GLY A 183 -10.42 8.73 1.01
CA GLY A 183 -11.75 8.71 1.61
C GLY A 183 -12.86 8.98 0.63
N CYS A 184 -14.06 8.49 0.94
CA CYS A 184 -15.25 8.66 0.12
C CYS A 184 -16.49 8.89 0.99
N ALA A 185 -17.12 10.06 0.85
CA ALA A 185 -18.33 10.43 1.58
C ALA A 185 -19.61 9.74 1.06
N MET A 186 -19.53 9.08 -0.11
CA MET A 186 -20.67 8.41 -0.73
C MET A 186 -21.13 7.20 0.08
N LYS A 187 -22.43 6.89 0.00
CA LYS A 187 -23.09 5.82 0.77
C LYS A 187 -23.49 4.64 -0.12
N CYS A 188 -22.69 4.32 -1.15
CA CYS A 188 -22.96 3.21 -2.06
C CYS A 188 -22.95 1.88 -1.28
N ILE A 189 -24.04 1.11 -1.37
CA ILE A 189 -24.26 -0.09 -0.56
C ILE A 189 -23.30 -1.24 -0.86
N TYR A 190 -22.71 -1.25 -2.05
CA TYR A 190 -21.81 -2.29 -2.56
C TYR A 190 -20.32 -1.93 -2.42
N CYS A 191 -20.00 -0.68 -2.01
CA CYS A 191 -18.64 -0.17 -2.12
C CYS A 191 -17.83 -0.39 -0.83
N THR A 192 -16.63 -0.94 -0.98
CA THR A 192 -15.69 -1.20 0.11
C THR A 192 -14.72 -0.04 0.40
N ASN A 193 -14.65 0.98 -0.48
CA ASN A 193 -13.73 2.11 -0.28
C ASN A 193 -13.83 2.78 1.10
N PRO A 194 -15.02 2.99 1.69
CA PRO A 194 -15.12 3.55 3.03
C PRO A 194 -14.56 2.64 4.15
N LEU A 195 -14.42 1.32 3.87
CA LEU A 195 -13.76 0.38 4.80
C LEU A 195 -12.23 0.43 4.69
N ILE A 196 -11.70 0.92 3.56
CA ILE A 196 -10.26 0.96 3.26
C ILE A 196 -9.69 2.34 3.63
N GLU A 197 -10.32 3.43 3.16
CA GLU A 197 -9.82 4.80 3.29
C GLU A 197 -10.64 5.68 4.24
N GLY A 198 -11.75 5.15 4.77
CA GLY A 198 -12.69 5.91 5.59
C GLY A 198 -13.65 6.78 4.78
N ARG A 199 -14.55 7.48 5.50
CA ARG A 199 -15.59 8.34 4.91
C ARG A 199 -15.19 9.81 4.82
N LYS A 200 -14.22 10.24 5.62
CA LYS A 200 -13.75 11.62 5.62
C LYS A 200 -12.84 11.85 4.42
N LEU A 201 -13.24 12.77 3.55
CA LEU A 201 -12.43 13.16 2.41
C LEU A 201 -11.20 13.96 2.91
N ARG A 202 -10.01 13.52 2.51
CA ARG A 202 -8.72 14.15 2.78
C ARG A 202 -8.06 14.47 1.44
N ILE A 203 -7.79 15.75 1.22
CA ILE A 203 -7.37 16.27 -0.07
C ILE A 203 -5.98 16.87 0.07
N ARG A 204 -5.07 16.53 -0.83
CA ARG A 204 -3.72 17.09 -0.88
C ARG A 204 -3.74 18.48 -1.52
N PRO A 205 -2.87 19.41 -1.10
CA PRO A 205 -2.72 20.69 -1.74
C PRO A 205 -2.37 20.55 -3.23
N LEU A 206 -2.93 21.40 -4.07
CA LEU A 206 -2.73 21.36 -5.53
C LEU A 206 -1.25 21.41 -5.91
N ALA A 207 -0.48 22.31 -5.29
CA ALA A 207 0.94 22.45 -5.55
C ALA A 207 1.71 21.15 -5.25
N VAL A 208 1.44 20.51 -4.10
CA VAL A 208 2.10 19.26 -3.69
C VAL A 208 1.84 18.14 -4.70
N VAL A 209 0.59 18.03 -5.19
CA VAL A 209 0.22 17.03 -6.20
C VAL A 209 0.92 17.32 -7.53
N ALA A 210 0.94 18.59 -7.95
CA ALA A 210 1.57 18.99 -9.20
C ALA A 210 3.11 18.84 -9.14
N ASP A 211 3.74 19.14 -8.00
CA ASP A 211 5.18 18.93 -7.78
C ASP A 211 5.55 17.45 -7.91
N GLU A 212 4.74 16.57 -7.33
CA GLU A 212 4.96 15.12 -7.40
C GLU A 212 4.82 14.58 -8.84
N ILE A 213 3.81 15.05 -9.60
CA ILE A 213 3.66 14.72 -11.02
C ILE A 213 4.90 15.18 -11.81
N GLU A 214 5.39 16.37 -11.53
CA GLU A 214 6.58 16.91 -12.19
C GLU A 214 7.84 16.09 -11.85
N ILE A 215 8.02 15.66 -10.59
CA ILE A 215 9.09 14.76 -10.17
C ILE A 215 9.00 13.44 -10.94
N PHE A 216 7.83 12.85 -11.05
CA PHE A 216 7.63 11.60 -11.78
C PHE A 216 7.95 11.75 -13.26
N HIS A 217 7.51 12.86 -13.86
CA HIS A 217 7.81 13.15 -15.25
C HIS A 217 9.31 13.37 -15.50
N LYS A 218 9.96 14.25 -14.73
CA LYS A 218 11.35 14.64 -14.93
C LYS A 218 12.33 13.51 -14.59
N ASN A 219 12.12 12.81 -13.48
CA ASN A 219 13.09 11.83 -12.98
C ASN A 219 12.91 10.44 -13.58
N TYR A 220 11.69 10.10 -14.01
CA TYR A 220 11.36 8.75 -14.49
C TYR A 220 10.75 8.73 -15.90
N GLY A 221 10.62 9.89 -16.56
CA GLY A 221 10.08 9.98 -17.92
C GLY A 221 8.60 9.61 -18.05
N ILE A 222 7.85 9.58 -16.95
CA ILE A 222 6.43 9.20 -16.93
C ILE A 222 5.61 10.28 -17.61
N LYS A 223 4.83 9.92 -18.63
CA LYS A 223 4.01 10.86 -19.43
C LYS A 223 2.51 10.70 -19.20
N ASN A 224 2.08 9.52 -18.80
CA ASN A 224 0.68 9.19 -18.64
C ASN A 224 0.37 8.85 -17.19
N PHE A 225 -0.62 9.51 -16.60
CA PHE A 225 -1.05 9.34 -15.21
C PHE A 225 -2.51 8.89 -15.14
N PHE A 226 -2.81 8.04 -14.17
CA PHE A 226 -4.16 7.62 -13.85
C PHE A 226 -4.45 7.91 -12.37
N PHE A 227 -5.41 8.77 -12.10
CA PHE A 227 -5.83 9.07 -10.73
C PHE A 227 -6.65 7.93 -10.16
N VAL A 228 -6.12 7.29 -9.11
CA VAL A 228 -6.75 6.14 -8.44
C VAL A 228 -7.65 6.55 -7.26
N ASP A 229 -8.00 7.83 -7.17
CA ASP A 229 -8.92 8.33 -6.16
C ASP A 229 -10.27 7.63 -6.24
N SER A 230 -10.93 7.39 -5.12
CA SER A 230 -12.28 6.81 -5.06
C SER A 230 -13.30 7.58 -5.91
N ASN A 231 -13.11 8.89 -6.05
CA ASN A 231 -13.93 9.77 -6.90
C ASN A 231 -13.11 11.03 -7.27
N PHE A 232 -12.49 11.04 -8.47
CA PHE A 232 -11.62 12.15 -8.89
C PHE A 232 -12.36 13.48 -9.06
N ASN A 233 -13.57 13.46 -9.62
CA ASN A 233 -14.32 14.66 -9.94
C ASN A 233 -15.16 15.23 -8.76
N TYR A 234 -14.93 14.75 -7.54
CA TYR A 234 -15.59 15.26 -6.34
C TYR A 234 -14.54 15.66 -5.27
N PRO A 235 -14.51 16.91 -4.79
CA PRO A 235 -15.28 18.10 -5.28
C PRO A 235 -14.81 18.51 -6.68
N SER A 236 -15.76 18.97 -7.50
CA SER A 236 -15.49 19.38 -8.89
C SER A 236 -14.51 20.55 -8.98
N GLU A 237 -14.61 21.51 -8.06
CA GLU A 237 -13.72 22.68 -7.99
C GLU A 237 -12.25 22.27 -7.80
N TYR A 238 -12.00 21.24 -6.97
CA TYR A 238 -10.65 20.73 -6.77
C TYR A 238 -10.11 20.07 -8.05
N ALA A 239 -10.89 19.22 -8.68
CA ALA A 239 -10.49 18.55 -9.92
C ALA A 239 -10.17 19.55 -11.04
N MET A 240 -11.01 20.57 -11.21
CA MET A 240 -10.79 21.64 -12.19
C MET A 240 -9.54 22.48 -11.87
N SER A 241 -9.34 22.81 -10.59
CA SER A 241 -8.19 23.60 -10.16
C SER A 241 -6.90 22.82 -10.32
N LEU A 242 -6.88 21.52 -9.98
CA LEU A 242 -5.73 20.64 -10.19
C LEU A 242 -5.38 20.53 -11.68
N SER A 243 -6.37 20.36 -12.53
CA SER A 243 -6.15 20.32 -13.99
C SER A 243 -5.52 21.60 -14.52
N LYS A 244 -6.00 22.79 -14.05
CA LYS A 244 -5.41 24.07 -14.42
C LYS A 244 -3.97 24.21 -13.91
N GLU A 245 -3.70 23.80 -12.68
CA GLU A 245 -2.37 23.81 -12.08
C GLU A 245 -1.38 22.96 -12.90
N ILE A 246 -1.76 21.73 -13.25
CA ILE A 246 -0.93 20.84 -14.08
C ILE A 246 -0.67 21.47 -15.47
N ILE A 247 -1.69 22.04 -16.10
CA ILE A 247 -1.57 22.68 -17.42
C ILE A 247 -0.62 23.90 -17.37
N SER A 248 -0.63 24.65 -16.26
CA SER A 248 0.20 25.86 -16.12
C SER A 248 1.70 25.56 -15.98
N ARG A 249 2.07 24.32 -15.67
CA ARG A 249 3.47 23.89 -15.45
C ARG A 249 4.15 23.34 -16.68
N LYS A 250 3.68 23.69 -17.87
CA LYS A 250 4.23 23.27 -19.17
C LYS A 250 5.67 23.72 -19.39
#